data_2a35425546f63e40971c3df8c27b528c
#
_entry.id   2a35425546f63e40971c3df8c27b528c
#
_cell.length_a   1.000
_cell.length_b   1.000
_cell.length_c   1.000
_cell.angle_alpha   90.00
_cell.angle_beta   90.00
_cell.angle_gamma   90.00
#
_symmetry.space_group_name_H-M   'P 1'
#
loop_
_entity.id
_entity.type
_entity.pdbx_description
1 polymer ?
#
loop_
_entity_poly.entity_id
_entity_poly.type
_entity_poly.pdbx_seq_one_letter_code
_entity_poly.pdbx_strand_id
1 'polypeptide(L)'
;MSTPRLFAKPPSVDFRPSMTHCSGCGCELKVLKTRRRSVSTLHVGRFLARELFLVCKSCGQTYRSEELCTLVPPGANFGYDVMVYAGKALFLRYRNEEEVVAELAEKNVQISPREVSLLGMKFITYLSMAHQRRAPDITANMQTRGGYICHLDATCEGGNPLLMSSIDSLSDIVLGNVKLPAEDEAHIVPFLQRLKKAYGIPLALVHDLGKGILKAVAVVFPKVPDFICHFHFLRDIGKDLLGPEYDIIRNRLKHHGISTALRYRAKQLKADIDRNPELIHALDSGIRDASLPTDARQFIPIVNTYTLIQWTLQAKSEGRGYGFPFDHPHLAFAKRIRQVNADIENIKDIHLRGDWKDNGPYFKLHVALKKIMKDRTLWKTVEAIEEKIVVFEKLREAMRIAPKSGGNGLNDEGKKGNIRTIEKRVKKFRAWLTARKNYSQDPAAQKMIEQIDTYWEKLFADPITVQTPSGPILIQPQRTNNILEQFFRSLKRAHRRRTGNASSRRMLRTILAETPLVKNLENPAYMKILLNGKASLEAVFTEIDINTFRAAFRDACDVPEKIPAKLKLLAEMTDFPEKLVKMVEKAAA
;
A
#
# COMPACT_ATOMS: atom_id res chain seq x y z
N MET A 1 -19.53 -27.40 17.39
CA MET A 1 -19.26 -28.50 18.37
C MET A 1 -17.76 -28.48 18.66
N SER A 2 -17.35 -28.37 19.93
CA SER A 2 -15.95 -28.50 20.31
C SER A 2 -15.51 -29.95 20.09
N THR A 3 -14.34 -30.15 19.49
CA THR A 3 -13.75 -31.48 19.35
C THR A 3 -13.48 -32.03 20.75
N PRO A 4 -14.00 -33.21 21.12
CA PRO A 4 -13.75 -33.79 22.44
C PRO A 4 -12.24 -33.99 22.61
N ARG A 5 -11.73 -33.71 23.81
CA ARG A 5 -10.33 -33.97 24.14
C ARG A 5 -10.02 -35.45 23.96
N LEU A 6 -9.07 -35.75 23.06
CA LEU A 6 -8.71 -37.13 22.78
C LEU A 6 -8.10 -37.84 24.01
N PHE A 7 -7.38 -37.06 24.83
CA PHE A 7 -6.71 -37.62 26.02
C PHE A 7 -6.82 -36.67 27.20
N ALA A 8 -7.21 -37.19 28.34
CA ALA A 8 -7.27 -36.45 29.62
C ALA A 8 -5.85 -36.04 30.09
N LYS A 9 -4.86 -36.90 29.84
CA LYS A 9 -3.43 -36.64 30.06
C LYS A 9 -2.69 -36.80 28.72
N PRO A 10 -1.65 -35.97 28.45
CA PRO A 10 -0.88 -36.11 27.23
C PRO A 10 -0.27 -37.52 27.15
N PRO A 11 -0.53 -38.29 26.06
CA PRO A 11 0.09 -39.59 25.85
C PRO A 11 1.59 -39.44 25.62
N SER A 12 2.36 -40.45 25.99
CA SER A 12 3.77 -40.53 25.65
C SER A 12 3.96 -41.37 24.39
N VAL A 13 4.63 -40.81 23.38
CA VAL A 13 4.89 -41.46 22.09
C VAL A 13 6.39 -41.55 21.87
N ASP A 14 6.88 -42.75 21.61
CA ASP A 14 8.29 -43.00 21.36
C ASP A 14 8.62 -42.87 19.85
N PHE A 15 9.62 -42.05 19.53
CA PHE A 15 10.12 -41.83 18.19
C PHE A 15 11.55 -42.28 18.07
N ARG A 16 11.83 -43.20 17.14
CA ARG A 16 13.16 -43.78 16.92
C ARG A 16 13.55 -43.58 15.47
N PRO A 17 14.88 -43.39 15.16
CA PRO A 17 15.37 -43.50 13.81
C PRO A 17 15.04 -44.88 13.22
N SER A 18 14.67 -44.94 11.97
CA SER A 18 14.43 -46.21 11.24
C SER A 18 15.72 -46.99 10.97
N MET A 19 16.86 -46.30 10.97
CA MET A 19 18.18 -46.86 10.64
C MET A 19 18.87 -47.45 11.89
N THR A 20 19.44 -48.63 11.75
CA THR A 20 20.25 -49.29 12.76
C THR A 20 21.75 -49.16 12.50
N HIS A 21 22.15 -48.85 11.24
CA HIS A 21 23.52 -48.68 10.78
C HIS A 21 23.75 -47.31 10.16
N CYS A 22 24.97 -46.81 10.28
CA CYS A 22 25.37 -45.53 9.73
C CYS A 22 25.36 -45.53 8.20
N SER A 23 24.69 -44.60 7.57
CA SER A 23 24.63 -44.46 6.11
C SER A 23 25.98 -44.06 5.49
N GLY A 24 26.90 -43.48 6.27
CA GLY A 24 28.22 -43.04 5.78
C GLY A 24 29.31 -44.09 5.88
N CYS A 25 29.33 -44.92 6.95
CA CYS A 25 30.41 -45.88 7.18
C CYS A 25 29.94 -47.29 7.52
N GLY A 26 28.64 -47.58 7.49
CA GLY A 26 28.08 -48.91 7.73
C GLY A 26 28.13 -49.42 9.18
N CYS A 27 28.75 -48.70 10.10
CA CYS A 27 28.86 -49.11 11.49
C CYS A 27 27.54 -49.08 12.22
N GLU A 28 27.35 -49.97 13.20
CA GLU A 28 26.16 -50.00 14.07
C GLU A 28 26.02 -48.68 14.84
N LEU A 29 24.78 -48.16 14.90
CA LEU A 29 24.45 -46.93 15.61
C LEU A 29 24.19 -47.22 17.10
N LYS A 30 24.71 -46.37 17.97
CA LYS A 30 24.46 -46.45 19.43
C LYS A 30 23.60 -45.30 19.92
N VAL A 31 22.87 -45.55 21.01
CA VAL A 31 22.05 -44.49 21.64
C VAL A 31 22.97 -43.40 22.18
N LEU A 32 22.78 -42.18 21.70
CA LEU A 32 23.44 -40.98 22.22
C LEU A 32 22.69 -40.43 23.43
N LYS A 33 21.36 -40.23 23.28
CA LYS A 33 20.48 -39.68 24.33
C LYS A 33 19.03 -39.88 23.97
N THR A 34 18.17 -39.79 24.97
CA THR A 34 16.70 -39.67 24.80
C THR A 34 16.25 -38.27 25.23
N ARG A 35 15.57 -37.58 24.36
CA ARG A 35 15.00 -36.26 24.65
C ARG A 35 13.49 -36.37 24.81
N ARG A 36 12.93 -35.75 25.86
CA ARG A 36 11.50 -35.64 26.08
C ARG A 36 11.08 -34.19 25.85
N ARG A 37 10.01 -33.99 25.10
CA ARG A 37 9.42 -32.65 24.88
C ARG A 37 7.93 -32.76 24.66
N SER A 38 7.18 -31.74 25.12
CA SER A 38 5.77 -31.61 24.81
C SER A 38 5.62 -31.09 23.39
N VAL A 39 4.81 -31.78 22.58
CA VAL A 39 4.49 -31.44 21.20
C VAL A 39 2.99 -31.31 21.04
N SER A 40 2.55 -30.39 20.19
CA SER A 40 1.15 -30.23 19.82
C SER A 40 0.99 -30.24 18.31
N THR A 41 0.02 -31.01 17.80
CA THR A 41 -0.40 -31.08 16.40
C THR A 41 -1.92 -30.92 16.32
N LEU A 42 -2.46 -30.57 15.14
CA LEU A 42 -3.92 -30.43 14.96
C LEU A 42 -4.66 -31.76 15.05
N HIS A 43 -4.00 -32.84 14.61
CA HIS A 43 -4.64 -34.16 14.53
C HIS A 43 -4.71 -34.90 15.88
N VAL A 44 -3.67 -34.74 16.72
CA VAL A 44 -3.56 -35.46 18.01
C VAL A 44 -3.79 -34.53 19.20
N GLY A 45 -3.56 -33.22 19.03
CA GLY A 45 -3.46 -32.27 20.12
C GLY A 45 -2.08 -32.40 20.80
N ARG A 46 -2.04 -32.27 22.15
CA ARG A 46 -0.82 -32.30 22.94
C ARG A 46 -0.39 -33.72 23.30
N PHE A 47 0.88 -34.07 23.06
CA PHE A 47 1.50 -35.32 23.49
C PHE A 47 2.95 -35.13 23.96
N LEU A 48 3.52 -36.10 24.69
CA LEU A 48 4.90 -36.11 25.13
C LEU A 48 5.72 -36.95 24.15
N ALA A 49 6.51 -36.30 23.29
CA ALA A 49 7.42 -37.00 22.37
C ALA A 49 8.69 -37.43 23.13
N ARG A 50 8.98 -38.74 23.13
CA ARG A 50 10.25 -39.31 23.57
C ARG A 50 11.08 -39.63 22.33
N GLU A 51 12.01 -38.75 21.98
CA GLU A 51 12.86 -38.84 20.78
C GLU A 51 14.21 -39.50 21.12
N LEU A 52 14.49 -40.60 20.50
CA LEU A 52 15.78 -41.31 20.61
C LEU A 52 16.76 -40.73 19.58
N PHE A 53 17.93 -40.32 20.05
CA PHE A 53 19.02 -39.90 19.21
C PHE A 53 20.06 -41.02 19.12
N LEU A 54 20.43 -41.42 17.92
CA LEU A 54 21.50 -42.39 17.68
C LEU A 54 22.74 -41.64 17.16
N VAL A 55 23.91 -42.20 17.43
CA VAL A 55 25.21 -41.71 16.97
C VAL A 55 26.07 -42.85 16.43
N CYS A 56 26.74 -42.60 15.35
CA CYS A 56 27.84 -43.46 14.87
C CYS A 56 29.10 -43.11 15.64
N LYS A 57 29.66 -44.08 16.40
CA LYS A 57 30.90 -43.85 17.15
C LYS A 57 32.15 -43.73 16.27
N SER A 58 32.10 -44.24 15.03
CA SER A 58 33.22 -44.16 14.07
C SER A 58 33.34 -42.81 13.40
N CYS A 59 32.23 -42.21 12.90
CA CYS A 59 32.26 -40.97 12.15
C CYS A 59 31.58 -39.79 12.87
N GLY A 60 30.99 -40.00 14.07
CA GLY A 60 30.33 -38.95 14.84
C GLY A 60 28.97 -38.53 14.31
N GLN A 61 28.48 -39.07 13.20
CA GLN A 61 27.22 -38.71 12.60
C GLN A 61 26.04 -39.07 13.54
N THR A 62 25.10 -38.13 13.70
CA THR A 62 23.93 -38.30 14.58
C THR A 62 22.66 -38.48 13.76
N TYR A 63 21.77 -39.33 14.23
CA TYR A 63 20.49 -39.67 13.58
C TYR A 63 19.32 -39.39 14.50
N ARG A 64 18.23 -38.90 13.91
CA ARG A 64 17.00 -38.54 14.58
C ARG A 64 15.85 -39.30 13.95
N SER A 65 14.69 -39.36 14.63
CA SER A 65 13.48 -39.94 14.04
C SER A 65 13.01 -39.10 12.86
N GLU A 66 12.93 -39.72 11.70
CA GLU A 66 12.37 -39.14 10.48
C GLU A 66 10.86 -38.84 10.66
N GLU A 67 10.13 -39.78 11.28
CA GLU A 67 8.70 -39.64 11.54
C GLU A 67 8.40 -38.38 12.37
N LEU A 68 9.12 -38.15 13.48
CA LEU A 68 8.94 -36.94 14.26
C LEU A 68 9.31 -35.68 13.49
N CYS A 69 10.34 -35.73 12.62
CA CYS A 69 10.76 -34.60 11.80
C CYS A 69 9.77 -34.23 10.71
N THR A 70 8.95 -35.18 10.23
CA THR A 70 7.85 -34.87 9.28
C THR A 70 6.64 -34.23 9.96
N LEU A 71 6.43 -34.45 11.25
CA LEU A 71 5.33 -33.88 12.01
C LEU A 71 5.68 -32.48 12.56
N VAL A 72 6.90 -32.32 13.07
CA VAL A 72 7.29 -31.17 13.88
C VAL A 72 8.70 -30.69 13.50
N PRO A 73 8.91 -29.40 13.27
CA PRO A 73 10.25 -28.89 13.02
C PRO A 73 11.23 -29.26 14.14
N PRO A 74 12.47 -29.62 13.80
CA PRO A 74 13.47 -30.01 14.81
C PRO A 74 13.64 -28.96 15.91
N GLY A 75 13.32 -29.36 17.16
CA GLY A 75 13.41 -28.50 18.34
C GLY A 75 12.16 -27.63 18.61
N ALA A 76 11.15 -27.67 17.75
CA ALA A 76 9.89 -26.96 17.97
C ALA A 76 8.89 -27.77 18.82
N ASN A 77 7.94 -27.08 19.44
CA ASN A 77 6.87 -27.66 20.23
C ASN A 77 5.54 -27.77 19.47
N PHE A 78 5.41 -27.09 18.32
CA PHE A 78 4.21 -27.10 17.49
C PHE A 78 4.51 -27.71 16.13
N GLY A 79 3.55 -28.51 15.65
CA GLY A 79 3.63 -29.17 14.35
C GLY A 79 3.60 -28.19 13.18
N TYR A 80 4.02 -28.70 12.01
CA TYR A 80 3.89 -27.94 10.76
C TYR A 80 2.41 -27.60 10.47
N ASP A 81 1.48 -28.49 10.81
CA ASP A 81 0.03 -28.30 10.67
C ASP A 81 -0.48 -27.12 11.52
N VAL A 82 -0.04 -27.01 12.78
CA VAL A 82 -0.38 -25.86 13.64
C VAL A 82 0.19 -24.57 13.07
N MET A 83 1.44 -24.59 12.57
CA MET A 83 2.10 -23.43 11.98
C MET A 83 1.39 -22.97 10.69
N VAL A 84 1.04 -23.88 9.80
CA VAL A 84 0.32 -23.56 8.55
C VAL A 84 -1.09 -23.05 8.86
N TYR A 85 -1.77 -23.67 9.83
CA TYR A 85 -3.08 -23.20 10.29
C TYR A 85 -3.02 -21.77 10.81
N ALA A 86 -2.07 -21.48 11.73
CA ALA A 86 -1.88 -20.14 12.29
C ALA A 86 -1.52 -19.12 11.19
N GLY A 87 -0.61 -19.47 10.28
CA GLY A 87 -0.21 -18.62 9.18
C GLY A 87 -1.37 -18.27 8.24
N LYS A 88 -2.16 -19.27 7.82
CA LYS A 88 -3.36 -19.05 6.99
C LYS A 88 -4.44 -18.26 7.74
N ALA A 89 -4.63 -18.50 9.03
CA ALA A 89 -5.57 -17.75 9.85
C ALA A 89 -5.21 -16.27 9.93
N LEU A 90 -3.95 -15.96 10.26
CA LEU A 90 -3.47 -14.58 10.39
C LEU A 90 -3.48 -13.82 9.06
N PHE A 91 -3.02 -14.44 7.96
CA PHE A 91 -2.70 -13.71 6.73
C PHE A 91 -3.70 -13.87 5.60
N LEU A 92 -4.48 -14.96 5.54
CA LEU A 92 -5.53 -15.17 4.53
C LEU A 92 -6.93 -14.92 5.10
N ARG A 93 -7.20 -15.36 6.34
CA ARG A 93 -8.50 -15.18 6.98
C ARG A 93 -8.57 -13.90 7.82
N TYR A 94 -7.43 -13.21 8.00
CA TYR A 94 -7.29 -11.93 8.72
C TYR A 94 -7.74 -12.00 10.18
N ARG A 95 -7.58 -13.17 10.82
CA ARG A 95 -7.83 -13.36 12.25
C ARG A 95 -6.75 -12.66 13.06
N ASN A 96 -7.11 -12.12 14.22
CA ASN A 96 -6.14 -11.66 15.19
C ASN A 96 -5.58 -12.84 16.01
N GLU A 97 -4.56 -12.59 16.79
CA GLU A 97 -3.86 -13.63 17.56
C GLU A 97 -4.77 -14.31 18.60
N GLU A 98 -5.67 -13.56 19.24
CA GLU A 98 -6.62 -14.08 20.24
C GLU A 98 -7.67 -15.00 19.60
N GLU A 99 -8.20 -14.60 18.44
CA GLU A 99 -9.12 -15.44 17.66
C GLU A 99 -8.46 -16.77 17.25
N VAL A 100 -7.20 -16.72 16.81
CA VAL A 100 -6.45 -17.94 16.44
C VAL A 100 -6.19 -18.82 17.65
N VAL A 101 -5.90 -18.24 18.83
CA VAL A 101 -5.78 -19.00 20.09
C VAL A 101 -7.09 -19.73 20.41
N ALA A 102 -8.23 -19.05 20.29
CA ALA A 102 -9.55 -19.65 20.53
C ALA A 102 -9.84 -20.79 19.53
N GLU A 103 -9.62 -20.57 18.22
CA GLU A 103 -9.79 -21.60 17.19
C GLU A 103 -8.88 -22.83 17.41
N LEU A 104 -7.64 -22.64 17.88
CA LEU A 104 -6.70 -23.71 18.17
C LEU A 104 -7.05 -24.45 19.47
N ALA A 105 -7.58 -23.75 20.46
CA ALA A 105 -8.05 -24.36 21.70
C ALA A 105 -9.20 -25.38 21.45
N GLU A 106 -10.11 -25.08 20.51
CA GLU A 106 -11.15 -26.01 20.06
C GLU A 106 -10.57 -27.30 19.44
N LYS A 107 -9.33 -27.23 18.91
CA LYS A 107 -8.57 -28.35 18.31
C LYS A 107 -7.58 -28.99 19.30
N ASN A 108 -7.78 -28.80 20.60
CA ASN A 108 -6.89 -29.28 21.67
C ASN A 108 -5.44 -28.77 21.60
N VAL A 109 -5.19 -27.65 20.94
CA VAL A 109 -3.88 -27.01 20.89
C VAL A 109 -3.90 -25.77 21.77
N GLN A 110 -3.20 -25.84 22.90
CA GLN A 110 -3.03 -24.71 23.81
C GLN A 110 -1.80 -23.90 23.41
N ILE A 111 -1.98 -22.64 23.10
CA ILE A 111 -0.95 -21.74 22.58
C ILE A 111 -1.19 -20.32 23.08
N SER A 112 -0.13 -19.53 23.26
CA SER A 112 -0.26 -18.10 23.60
C SER A 112 -0.36 -17.23 22.34
N PRO A 113 -0.95 -16.02 22.43
CA PRO A 113 -1.00 -15.08 21.32
C PRO A 113 0.39 -14.73 20.76
N ARG A 114 1.38 -14.60 21.65
CA ARG A 114 2.78 -14.36 21.27
C ARG A 114 3.34 -15.50 20.42
N GLU A 115 3.05 -16.75 20.77
CA GLU A 115 3.52 -17.91 20.01
C GLU A 115 2.77 -18.02 18.67
N VAL A 116 1.48 -17.65 18.61
CA VAL A 116 0.74 -17.55 17.33
C VAL A 116 1.41 -16.54 16.40
N SER A 117 1.76 -15.35 16.89
CA SER A 117 2.53 -14.37 16.09
C SER A 117 3.87 -14.94 15.62
N LEU A 118 4.59 -15.65 16.48
CA LEU A 118 5.88 -16.29 16.14
C LEU A 118 5.70 -17.39 15.08
N LEU A 119 4.67 -18.23 15.20
CA LEU A 119 4.34 -19.23 14.17
C LEU A 119 3.96 -18.58 12.84
N GLY A 120 3.25 -17.46 12.88
CA GLY A 120 2.95 -16.66 11.69
C GLY A 120 4.22 -16.17 10.99
N MET A 121 5.20 -15.63 11.71
CA MET A 121 6.48 -15.23 11.12
C MET A 121 7.27 -16.42 10.56
N LYS A 122 7.30 -17.55 11.28
CA LYS A 122 7.92 -18.78 10.81
C LYS A 122 7.24 -19.27 9.52
N PHE A 123 5.92 -19.26 9.45
CA PHE A 123 5.16 -19.61 8.26
C PHE A 123 5.56 -18.78 7.04
N ILE A 124 5.69 -17.45 7.20
CA ILE A 124 6.14 -16.56 6.11
C ILE A 124 7.55 -16.93 5.65
N THR A 125 8.46 -17.22 6.58
CA THR A 125 9.83 -17.60 6.23
C THR A 125 9.88 -18.94 5.49
N TYR A 126 9.14 -19.96 5.96
CA TYR A 126 9.02 -21.23 5.24
C TYR A 126 8.41 -21.04 3.84
N LEU A 127 7.36 -20.22 3.73
CA LEU A 127 6.74 -19.90 2.45
C LEU A 127 7.72 -19.23 1.48
N SER A 128 8.51 -18.27 1.98
CA SER A 128 9.53 -17.57 1.18
C SER A 128 10.60 -18.56 0.67
N MET A 129 11.09 -19.45 1.53
CA MET A 129 12.08 -20.46 1.13
C MET A 129 11.51 -21.46 0.13
N ALA A 130 10.27 -21.91 0.33
CA ALA A 130 9.58 -22.78 -0.62
C ALA A 130 9.37 -22.09 -1.97
N HIS A 131 8.97 -20.82 -1.97
CA HIS A 131 8.84 -19.99 -3.16
C HIS A 131 10.17 -19.89 -3.92
N GLN A 132 11.26 -19.55 -3.24
CA GLN A 132 12.60 -19.44 -3.85
C GLN A 132 13.06 -20.77 -4.43
N ARG A 133 12.82 -21.88 -3.73
CA ARG A 133 13.15 -23.23 -4.22
C ARG A 133 12.39 -23.58 -5.51
N ARG A 134 11.17 -23.05 -5.68
CA ARG A 134 10.33 -23.25 -6.86
C ARG A 134 10.48 -22.18 -7.94
N ALA A 135 11.44 -21.27 -7.81
CA ALA A 135 11.69 -20.25 -8.82
C ALA A 135 11.91 -20.80 -10.24
N PRO A 136 12.64 -21.93 -10.45
CA PRO A 136 12.76 -22.54 -11.77
C PRO A 136 11.40 -23.01 -12.35
N ASP A 137 10.55 -23.61 -11.51
CA ASP A 137 9.22 -24.09 -11.93
C ASP A 137 8.26 -22.94 -12.23
N ILE A 138 8.36 -21.85 -11.45
CA ILE A 138 7.63 -20.59 -11.69
C ILE A 138 8.07 -20.00 -13.02
N THR A 139 9.38 -19.96 -13.30
CA THR A 139 9.93 -19.47 -14.56
C THR A 139 9.46 -20.35 -15.74
N ALA A 140 9.48 -21.66 -15.60
CA ALA A 140 8.95 -22.57 -16.62
C ALA A 140 7.46 -22.29 -16.93
N ASN A 141 6.66 -22.04 -15.90
CA ASN A 141 5.26 -21.65 -16.07
C ASN A 141 5.12 -20.29 -16.78
N MET A 142 5.97 -19.31 -16.49
CA MET A 142 5.98 -18.02 -17.21
C MET A 142 6.32 -18.21 -18.68
N GLN A 143 7.26 -19.09 -19.00
CA GLN A 143 7.68 -19.36 -20.38
C GLN A 143 6.56 -19.99 -21.22
N THR A 144 5.60 -20.71 -20.62
CA THR A 144 4.42 -21.20 -21.37
C THR A 144 3.55 -20.06 -21.94
N ARG A 145 3.72 -18.84 -21.38
CA ARG A 145 3.06 -17.60 -21.82
C ARG A 145 4.00 -16.68 -22.60
N GLY A 146 5.20 -17.14 -22.94
CA GLY A 146 6.22 -16.40 -23.66
C GLY A 146 7.14 -15.56 -22.76
N GLY A 147 6.95 -15.57 -21.45
CA GLY A 147 7.74 -14.84 -20.47
C GLY A 147 6.89 -14.14 -19.40
N TYR A 148 7.42 -13.08 -18.81
CA TYR A 148 6.74 -12.31 -17.78
C TYR A 148 6.95 -10.80 -17.93
N ILE A 149 6.00 -10.01 -17.43
CA ILE A 149 6.11 -8.54 -17.32
C ILE A 149 6.25 -8.19 -15.85
N CYS A 150 7.39 -7.60 -15.50
CA CYS A 150 7.75 -7.27 -14.14
C CYS A 150 7.20 -5.90 -13.75
N HIS A 151 6.19 -5.87 -12.89
CA HIS A 151 5.73 -4.64 -12.25
C HIS A 151 6.53 -4.40 -10.96
N LEU A 152 7.00 -3.17 -10.77
CA LEU A 152 7.77 -2.73 -9.61
C LEU A 152 7.11 -1.50 -8.97
N ASP A 153 6.93 -1.52 -7.67
CA ASP A 153 6.44 -0.38 -6.91
C ASP A 153 6.83 -0.51 -5.43
N ALA A 154 6.81 0.61 -4.71
CA ALA A 154 7.10 0.65 -3.30
C ALA A 154 6.02 1.39 -2.52
N THR A 155 5.70 0.90 -1.32
CA THR A 155 4.82 1.61 -0.40
C THR A 155 5.57 2.04 0.85
N CYS A 156 5.34 3.28 1.28
CA CYS A 156 5.93 3.84 2.50
C CYS A 156 4.92 4.70 3.25
N GLU A 157 5.26 5.02 4.49
CA GLU A 157 4.60 6.05 5.29
C GLU A 157 5.64 6.75 6.15
N GLY A 158 5.90 8.03 5.87
CA GLY A 158 6.82 8.96 6.55
C GLY A 158 7.87 8.39 7.51
N GLY A 159 9.13 8.33 7.07
CA GLY A 159 10.26 7.93 7.92
C GLY A 159 10.41 6.44 8.23
N ASN A 160 9.62 5.55 7.62
CA ASN A 160 9.72 4.09 7.80
C ASN A 160 10.41 3.42 6.63
N PRO A 161 10.85 2.14 6.82
CA PRO A 161 11.32 1.34 5.69
C PRO A 161 10.26 1.30 4.59
N LEU A 162 10.71 1.38 3.34
CA LEU A 162 9.87 1.11 2.19
C LEU A 162 9.68 -0.39 2.03
N LEU A 163 8.48 -0.81 1.68
CA LEU A 163 8.25 -2.16 1.19
C LEU A 163 8.15 -2.09 -0.33
N MET A 164 9.17 -2.59 -1.01
CA MET A 164 9.18 -2.75 -2.46
C MET A 164 8.74 -4.17 -2.82
N SER A 165 7.86 -4.27 -3.81
CA SER A 165 7.32 -5.53 -4.30
C SER A 165 7.46 -5.64 -5.81
N SER A 166 7.59 -6.88 -6.29
CA SER A 166 7.56 -7.22 -7.71
C SER A 166 6.45 -8.23 -7.98
N ILE A 167 5.65 -7.99 -9.02
CA ILE A 167 4.56 -8.88 -9.47
C ILE A 167 4.69 -9.10 -10.97
N ASP A 168 4.51 -10.34 -11.41
CA ASP A 168 4.26 -10.63 -12.83
C ASP A 168 2.80 -10.37 -13.16
N SER A 169 2.54 -9.44 -14.07
CA SER A 169 1.17 -9.08 -14.45
C SER A 169 0.48 -10.08 -15.38
N LEU A 170 1.19 -11.04 -15.94
CA LEU A 170 0.62 -12.09 -16.80
C LEU A 170 0.10 -13.29 -15.99
N SER A 171 0.67 -13.54 -14.82
CA SER A 171 0.30 -14.65 -13.94
C SER A 171 -0.29 -14.22 -12.60
N ASP A 172 -0.27 -12.93 -12.25
CA ASP A 172 -0.61 -12.37 -10.93
C ASP A 172 0.24 -12.96 -9.78
N ILE A 173 1.45 -13.45 -10.09
CA ILE A 173 2.36 -14.01 -9.10
C ILE A 173 3.25 -12.90 -8.54
N VAL A 174 3.24 -12.74 -7.22
CA VAL A 174 4.23 -11.94 -6.49
C VAL A 174 5.57 -12.66 -6.58
N LEU A 175 6.58 -12.02 -7.19
CA LEU A 175 7.90 -12.61 -7.45
C LEU A 175 8.86 -12.44 -6.27
N GLY A 176 8.72 -11.37 -5.53
CA GLY A 176 9.54 -11.09 -4.35
C GLY A 176 9.27 -9.73 -3.76
N ASN A 177 9.71 -9.57 -2.53
CA ASN A 177 9.54 -8.34 -1.77
C ASN A 177 10.82 -8.02 -1.00
N VAL A 178 11.02 -6.74 -0.67
CA VAL A 178 12.14 -6.29 0.14
C VAL A 178 11.77 -5.06 0.95
N LYS A 179 12.28 -4.97 2.17
CA LYS A 179 12.25 -3.73 2.93
C LYS A 179 13.52 -2.95 2.67
N LEU A 180 13.37 -1.72 2.22
CA LEU A 180 14.49 -0.83 1.90
C LEU A 180 14.48 0.38 2.85
N PRO A 181 15.65 0.84 3.29
CA PRO A 181 15.75 2.07 4.11
C PRO A 181 15.49 3.33 3.27
N ALA A 182 15.77 3.29 1.98
CA ALA A 182 15.55 4.36 1.02
C ALA A 182 15.25 3.83 -0.38
N GLU A 183 14.58 4.64 -1.19
CA GLU A 183 14.28 4.35 -2.60
C GLU A 183 15.38 4.94 -3.50
N ASP A 184 16.58 4.40 -3.36
CA ASP A 184 17.74 4.77 -4.17
C ASP A 184 18.31 3.58 -4.93
N GLU A 185 19.16 3.88 -5.90
CA GLU A 185 19.79 2.88 -6.77
C GLU A 185 20.54 1.81 -5.97
N ALA A 186 21.33 2.21 -4.96
CA ALA A 186 22.19 1.31 -4.22
C ALA A 186 21.41 0.22 -3.46
N HIS A 187 20.20 0.57 -2.97
CA HIS A 187 19.35 -0.38 -2.26
C HIS A 187 18.46 -1.22 -3.19
N ILE A 188 18.06 -0.65 -4.36
CA ILE A 188 17.17 -1.33 -5.31
C ILE A 188 17.93 -2.34 -6.18
N VAL A 189 19.15 -2.03 -6.63
CA VAL A 189 19.94 -2.90 -7.51
C VAL A 189 20.09 -4.32 -6.97
N PRO A 190 20.45 -4.56 -5.70
CA PRO A 190 20.56 -5.92 -5.16
C PRO A 190 19.23 -6.71 -5.23
N PHE A 191 18.10 -6.04 -5.03
CA PHE A 191 16.79 -6.66 -5.16
C PHE A 191 16.50 -7.09 -6.61
N LEU A 192 16.71 -6.20 -7.57
CA LEU A 192 16.53 -6.52 -9.00
C LEU A 192 17.48 -7.61 -9.48
N GLN A 193 18.74 -7.64 -8.98
CA GLN A 193 19.69 -8.70 -9.30
C GLN A 193 19.22 -10.06 -8.78
N ARG A 194 18.62 -10.13 -7.58
CA ARG A 194 18.00 -11.35 -7.07
C ARG A 194 16.85 -11.83 -7.94
N LEU A 195 15.96 -10.93 -8.37
CA LEU A 195 14.86 -11.25 -9.29
C LEU A 195 15.40 -11.77 -10.62
N LYS A 196 16.40 -11.09 -11.20
CA LYS A 196 17.04 -11.51 -12.44
C LYS A 196 17.69 -12.90 -12.32
N LYS A 197 18.34 -13.19 -11.20
CA LYS A 197 18.93 -14.50 -10.93
C LYS A 197 17.87 -15.60 -10.80
N ALA A 198 16.74 -15.28 -10.17
CA ALA A 198 15.66 -16.25 -9.91
C ALA A 198 14.79 -16.53 -11.14
N TYR A 199 14.45 -15.50 -11.93
CA TYR A 199 13.42 -15.58 -12.99
C TYR A 199 13.93 -15.22 -14.38
N GLY A 200 15.20 -14.79 -14.51
CA GLY A 200 15.76 -14.35 -15.78
C GLY A 200 15.35 -12.94 -16.18
N ILE A 201 15.35 -12.69 -17.49
CA ILE A 201 15.08 -11.38 -18.08
C ILE A 201 13.58 -11.27 -18.37
N PRO A 202 12.87 -10.22 -17.87
CA PRO A 202 11.48 -9.98 -18.21
C PRO A 202 11.30 -9.50 -19.66
N LEU A 203 10.10 -9.66 -20.20
CA LEU A 203 9.70 -9.10 -21.48
C LEU A 203 9.67 -7.57 -21.44
N ALA A 204 9.22 -7.02 -20.33
CA ALA A 204 9.18 -5.60 -20.04
C ALA A 204 9.13 -5.36 -18.53
N LEU A 205 9.47 -4.13 -18.13
CA LEU A 205 9.24 -3.63 -16.79
C LEU A 205 8.18 -2.52 -16.82
N VAL A 206 7.39 -2.43 -15.76
CA VAL A 206 6.44 -1.33 -15.52
C VAL A 206 6.66 -0.81 -14.10
N HIS A 207 6.92 0.48 -13.96
CA HIS A 207 7.23 1.08 -12.67
C HIS A 207 6.81 2.55 -12.59
N ASP A 208 7.00 3.18 -11.45
CA ASP A 208 6.79 4.61 -11.29
C ASP A 208 8.01 5.44 -11.74
N LEU A 209 7.92 6.77 -11.62
CA LEU A 209 8.97 7.72 -12.01
C LEU A 209 10.07 7.92 -10.96
N GLY A 210 10.15 7.05 -9.94
CA GLY A 210 11.18 7.14 -8.90
C GLY A 210 12.59 7.16 -9.51
N LYS A 211 13.38 8.19 -9.22
CA LYS A 211 14.76 8.31 -9.75
C LYS A 211 15.63 7.10 -9.41
N GLY A 212 15.43 6.53 -8.21
CA GLY A 212 16.16 5.33 -7.78
C GLY A 212 15.78 4.10 -8.60
N ILE A 213 14.48 3.91 -8.87
CA ILE A 213 13.99 2.78 -9.68
C ILE A 213 14.48 2.91 -11.13
N LEU A 214 14.36 4.08 -11.74
CA LEU A 214 14.83 4.33 -13.11
C LEU A 214 16.31 3.97 -13.29
N LYS A 215 17.17 4.40 -12.36
CA LYS A 215 18.60 4.11 -12.40
C LYS A 215 18.87 2.62 -12.16
N ALA A 216 18.24 2.01 -11.17
CA ALA A 216 18.44 0.60 -10.86
C ALA A 216 18.00 -0.32 -12.00
N VAL A 217 16.87 0.00 -12.67
CA VAL A 217 16.39 -0.72 -13.85
C VAL A 217 17.40 -0.60 -15.00
N ALA A 218 17.91 0.60 -15.28
CA ALA A 218 18.91 0.83 -16.32
C ALA A 218 20.22 0.03 -16.07
N VAL A 219 20.62 -0.14 -14.81
CA VAL A 219 21.82 -0.92 -14.45
C VAL A 219 21.59 -2.42 -14.61
N VAL A 220 20.45 -2.93 -14.11
CA VAL A 220 20.22 -4.39 -14.05
C VAL A 220 19.63 -4.95 -15.34
N PHE A 221 18.79 -4.17 -16.03
CA PHE A 221 18.05 -4.56 -17.24
C PHE A 221 18.23 -3.57 -18.41
N PRO A 222 19.46 -3.21 -18.82
CA PRO A 222 19.71 -2.10 -19.74
C PRO A 222 19.12 -2.28 -21.14
N LYS A 223 18.75 -3.51 -21.53
CA LYS A 223 18.19 -3.84 -22.86
C LYS A 223 16.72 -4.24 -22.81
N VAL A 224 16.10 -4.17 -21.66
CA VAL A 224 14.69 -4.53 -21.48
C VAL A 224 13.84 -3.28 -21.60
N PRO A 225 12.76 -3.30 -22.40
CA PRO A 225 11.81 -2.19 -22.42
C PRO A 225 11.28 -1.89 -21.03
N ASP A 226 11.42 -0.65 -20.56
CA ASP A 226 10.89 -0.21 -19.28
C ASP A 226 9.86 0.91 -19.49
N PHE A 227 8.69 0.73 -18.90
CA PHE A 227 7.55 1.60 -19.09
C PHE A 227 7.15 2.27 -17.77
N ILE A 228 6.73 3.52 -17.90
CA ILE A 228 6.35 4.35 -16.77
C ILE A 228 4.83 4.29 -16.58
N CYS A 229 4.41 4.14 -15.32
CA CYS A 229 3.01 4.25 -14.96
C CYS A 229 2.43 5.61 -15.35
N HIS A 230 1.46 5.63 -16.26
CA HIS A 230 0.80 6.85 -16.73
C HIS A 230 0.13 7.65 -15.61
N PHE A 231 -0.38 6.97 -14.58
CA PHE A 231 -0.99 7.65 -13.43
C PHE A 231 0.06 8.43 -12.63
N HIS A 232 1.20 7.80 -12.33
CA HIS A 232 2.30 8.45 -11.61
C HIS A 232 2.91 9.60 -12.43
N PHE A 233 3.09 9.39 -13.74
CA PHE A 233 3.54 10.43 -14.66
C PHE A 233 2.63 11.66 -14.63
N LEU A 234 1.31 11.47 -14.80
CA LEU A 234 0.35 12.57 -14.73
C LEU A 234 0.32 13.21 -13.34
N ARG A 235 0.43 12.42 -12.27
CA ARG A 235 0.46 12.94 -10.91
C ARG A 235 1.66 13.87 -10.70
N ASP A 236 2.82 13.51 -11.19
CA ASP A 236 4.03 14.30 -11.00
C ASP A 236 4.02 15.57 -11.87
N ILE A 237 3.63 15.46 -13.14
CA ILE A 237 3.38 16.64 -13.99
C ILE A 237 2.36 17.59 -13.35
N GLY A 238 1.25 17.05 -12.85
CA GLY A 238 0.22 17.88 -12.23
C GLY A 238 0.68 18.54 -10.93
N LYS A 239 1.54 17.89 -10.15
CA LYS A 239 2.16 18.51 -8.96
C LYS A 239 3.10 19.65 -9.36
N ASP A 240 3.91 19.45 -10.39
CA ASP A 240 4.81 20.49 -10.90
C ASP A 240 4.03 21.70 -11.46
N LEU A 241 2.96 21.44 -12.20
CA LEU A 241 2.16 22.50 -12.84
C LEU A 241 1.28 23.26 -11.84
N LEU A 242 0.61 22.56 -10.91
CA LEU A 242 -0.45 23.12 -10.05
C LEU A 242 -0.01 23.33 -8.60
N GLY A 243 1.08 22.67 -8.17
CA GLY A 243 1.52 22.64 -6.78
C GLY A 243 1.77 24.00 -6.17
N PRO A 244 2.55 24.89 -6.81
CA PRO A 244 2.85 26.21 -6.27
C PRO A 244 1.60 27.01 -5.92
N GLU A 245 0.66 27.14 -6.85
CA GLU A 245 -0.59 27.86 -6.65
C GLU A 245 -1.50 27.16 -5.63
N TYR A 246 -1.57 25.84 -5.70
CA TYR A 246 -2.41 25.06 -4.78
C TYR A 246 -1.93 25.18 -3.33
N ASP A 247 -0.63 25.21 -3.11
CA ASP A 247 -0.04 25.42 -1.79
C ASP A 247 -0.30 26.84 -1.25
N ILE A 248 -0.24 27.85 -2.12
CA ILE A 248 -0.62 29.22 -1.74
C ILE A 248 -2.09 29.24 -1.29
N ILE A 249 -3.01 28.68 -2.09
CA ILE A 249 -4.44 28.61 -1.74
C ILE A 249 -4.61 27.92 -0.38
N ARG A 250 -4.04 26.74 -0.20
CA ARG A 250 -4.11 25.97 1.05
C ARG A 250 -3.61 26.76 2.26
N ASN A 251 -2.46 27.40 2.12
CA ASN A 251 -1.82 28.17 3.20
C ASN A 251 -2.60 29.44 3.52
N ARG A 252 -3.14 30.17 2.51
CA ARG A 252 -3.97 31.35 2.72
C ARG A 252 -5.28 31.00 3.42
N LEU A 253 -5.96 29.95 2.99
CA LEU A 253 -7.17 29.44 3.66
C LEU A 253 -6.91 29.05 5.11
N LYS A 254 -5.76 28.43 5.40
CA LYS A 254 -5.33 28.09 6.76
C LYS A 254 -5.01 29.35 7.59
N HIS A 255 -4.29 30.30 7.03
CA HIS A 255 -3.95 31.57 7.67
C HIS A 255 -5.18 32.34 8.13
N HIS A 256 -6.23 32.39 7.29
CA HIS A 256 -7.48 33.04 7.67
C HIS A 256 -8.30 32.26 8.71
N GLY A 257 -7.95 31.00 9.02
CA GLY A 257 -8.70 30.18 9.97
C GLY A 257 -10.15 29.93 9.58
N ILE A 258 -10.52 30.20 8.32
CA ILE A 258 -11.92 30.25 7.85
C ILE A 258 -12.69 28.96 8.12
N SER A 259 -12.05 27.79 7.99
CA SER A 259 -12.71 26.51 8.30
C SER A 259 -13.15 26.40 9.76
N THR A 260 -12.31 26.88 10.68
CA THR A 260 -12.59 26.86 12.12
C THR A 260 -13.70 27.84 12.44
N ALA A 261 -13.64 29.04 11.86
CA ALA A 261 -14.69 30.06 12.02
C ALA A 261 -16.05 29.55 11.53
N LEU A 262 -16.12 28.94 10.33
CA LEU A 262 -17.35 28.38 9.78
C LEU A 262 -17.88 27.22 10.62
N ARG A 263 -17.03 26.29 11.08
CA ARG A 263 -17.45 25.19 11.97
C ARG A 263 -17.99 25.68 13.30
N TYR A 264 -17.35 26.69 13.88
CA TYR A 264 -17.82 27.29 15.11
C TYR A 264 -19.22 27.90 14.94
N ARG A 265 -19.44 28.65 13.84
CA ARG A 265 -20.75 29.20 13.49
C ARG A 265 -21.80 28.10 13.27
N ALA A 266 -21.47 27.09 12.50
CA ALA A 266 -22.36 25.94 12.28
C ALA A 266 -22.80 25.29 13.60
N LYS A 267 -21.86 25.13 14.56
CA LYS A 267 -22.20 24.56 15.88
C LYS A 267 -23.19 25.42 16.66
N GLN A 268 -23.06 26.74 16.61
CA GLN A 268 -23.99 27.66 17.26
C GLN A 268 -25.36 27.58 16.64
N LEU A 269 -25.48 27.70 15.31
CA LEU A 269 -26.73 27.62 14.58
C LEU A 269 -27.42 26.25 14.72
N LYS A 270 -26.63 25.18 14.79
CA LYS A 270 -27.17 23.82 15.01
C LYS A 270 -27.90 23.70 16.35
N ALA A 271 -27.42 24.33 17.40
CA ALA A 271 -28.08 24.31 18.69
C ALA A 271 -29.46 24.99 18.67
N ASP A 272 -29.62 26.02 17.83
CA ASP A 272 -30.92 26.69 17.63
C ASP A 272 -31.85 25.83 16.77
N ILE A 273 -31.33 25.16 15.75
CA ILE A 273 -32.11 24.25 14.88
C ILE A 273 -32.55 23.00 15.66
N ASP A 274 -31.69 22.43 16.52
CA ASP A 274 -32.03 21.24 17.33
C ASP A 274 -33.17 21.53 18.34
N ARG A 275 -33.38 22.80 18.72
CA ARG A 275 -34.53 23.23 19.56
C ARG A 275 -35.82 23.39 18.76
N ASN A 276 -35.71 23.59 17.45
CA ASN A 276 -36.85 23.85 16.57
C ASN A 276 -36.71 23.04 15.27
N PRO A 277 -36.94 21.71 15.29
CA PRO A 277 -36.71 20.83 14.12
C PRO A 277 -37.64 21.13 12.94
N GLU A 278 -38.79 21.77 13.15
CA GLU A 278 -39.74 22.22 12.11
C GLU A 278 -39.13 23.23 11.13
N LEU A 279 -38.04 23.91 11.52
CA LEU A 279 -37.33 24.85 10.64
C LEU A 279 -36.69 24.16 9.42
N ILE A 280 -36.32 22.89 9.56
CA ILE A 280 -35.75 22.11 8.45
C ILE A 280 -36.82 21.84 7.39
N HIS A 281 -38.01 21.47 7.84
CA HIS A 281 -39.15 21.24 6.94
C HIS A 281 -39.57 22.53 6.23
N ALA A 282 -39.59 23.66 6.93
CA ALA A 282 -39.92 24.95 6.33
C ALA A 282 -38.91 25.36 5.24
N LEU A 283 -37.62 25.11 5.44
CA LEU A 283 -36.60 25.36 4.43
C LEU A 283 -36.77 24.43 3.22
N ASP A 284 -36.98 23.12 3.45
CA ASP A 284 -37.12 22.13 2.38
C ASP A 284 -38.33 22.47 1.50
N SER A 285 -39.48 22.77 2.10
CA SER A 285 -40.69 23.21 1.39
C SER A 285 -40.47 24.52 0.63
N GLY A 286 -39.77 25.49 1.25
CA GLY A 286 -39.47 26.78 0.61
C GLY A 286 -38.58 26.62 -0.64
N ILE A 287 -37.64 25.68 -0.63
CA ILE A 287 -36.75 25.43 -1.77
C ILE A 287 -37.45 24.60 -2.85
N ARG A 288 -38.20 23.55 -2.48
CA ARG A 288 -38.82 22.62 -3.43
C ARG A 288 -40.12 23.14 -4.01
N ASP A 289 -40.98 23.73 -3.18
CA ASP A 289 -42.34 24.06 -3.53
C ASP A 289 -42.56 25.57 -3.70
N ALA A 290 -41.53 26.39 -3.51
CA ALA A 290 -41.59 27.85 -3.46
C ALA A 290 -42.64 28.40 -2.47
N SER A 291 -43.04 27.59 -1.49
CA SER A 291 -44.04 27.93 -0.48
C SER A 291 -43.38 28.09 0.89
N LEU A 292 -43.50 29.26 1.50
CA LEU A 292 -42.94 29.53 2.82
C LEU A 292 -44.06 29.90 3.77
N PRO A 293 -44.29 29.14 4.85
CA PRO A 293 -45.18 29.51 5.92
C PRO A 293 -44.82 30.88 6.49
N THR A 294 -45.83 31.73 6.76
CA THR A 294 -45.61 33.12 7.18
C THR A 294 -44.87 33.21 8.53
N ASP A 295 -45.13 32.29 9.42
CA ASP A 295 -44.52 32.16 10.75
C ASP A 295 -43.07 31.62 10.69
N ALA A 296 -42.71 30.88 9.64
CA ALA A 296 -41.37 30.38 9.45
C ALA A 296 -40.35 31.44 8.96
N ARG A 297 -40.82 32.56 8.40
CA ARG A 297 -39.98 33.60 7.79
C ARG A 297 -38.89 34.13 8.73
N GLN A 298 -39.16 34.32 10.00
CA GLN A 298 -38.24 34.84 10.99
C GLN A 298 -37.05 33.89 11.29
N PHE A 299 -37.20 32.58 11.03
CA PHE A 299 -36.19 31.56 11.32
C PHE A 299 -35.35 31.15 10.11
N ILE A 300 -35.81 31.52 8.89
CA ILE A 300 -35.08 31.21 7.64
C ILE A 300 -33.61 31.61 7.69
N PRO A 301 -33.22 32.78 8.22
CA PRO A 301 -31.83 33.18 8.30
C PRO A 301 -30.95 32.18 9.06
N ILE A 302 -31.48 31.51 10.09
CA ILE A 302 -30.76 30.53 10.91
C ILE A 302 -30.46 29.27 10.06
N VAL A 303 -31.48 28.64 9.50
CA VAL A 303 -31.38 27.39 8.75
C VAL A 303 -30.64 27.60 7.44
N ASN A 304 -30.92 28.69 6.73
CA ASN A 304 -30.23 29.01 5.49
C ASN A 304 -28.73 29.28 5.72
N THR A 305 -28.35 30.07 6.72
CA THR A 305 -26.95 30.31 7.07
C THR A 305 -26.24 29.00 7.44
N TYR A 306 -26.89 28.15 8.24
CA TYR A 306 -26.35 26.84 8.58
C TYR A 306 -26.10 25.99 7.34
N THR A 307 -27.08 25.91 6.45
CA THR A 307 -27.01 25.12 5.21
C THR A 307 -25.91 25.63 4.27
N LEU A 308 -25.81 26.95 4.09
CA LEU A 308 -24.72 27.57 3.31
C LEU A 308 -23.34 27.25 3.87
N ILE A 309 -23.18 27.28 5.20
CA ILE A 309 -21.92 26.89 5.85
C ILE A 309 -21.61 25.41 5.61
N GLN A 310 -22.60 24.52 5.78
CA GLN A 310 -22.41 23.09 5.54
C GLN A 310 -22.05 22.81 4.08
N TRP A 311 -22.76 23.42 3.13
CA TRP A 311 -22.44 23.33 1.71
C TRP A 311 -21.00 23.78 1.42
N THR A 312 -20.56 24.86 2.03
CA THR A 312 -19.18 25.36 1.88
C THR A 312 -18.17 24.36 2.43
N LEU A 313 -18.40 23.82 3.62
CA LEU A 313 -17.49 22.87 4.27
C LEU A 313 -17.40 21.52 3.55
N GLN A 314 -18.50 21.06 2.93
CA GLN A 314 -18.53 19.82 2.15
C GLN A 314 -17.55 19.84 0.97
N ALA A 315 -17.24 21.02 0.41
CA ALA A 315 -16.25 21.15 -0.65
C ALA A 315 -14.88 20.50 -0.33
N LYS A 316 -14.53 20.41 0.96
CA LYS A 316 -13.28 19.76 1.41
C LYS A 316 -13.29 18.25 1.26
N SER A 317 -14.44 17.65 1.08
CA SER A 317 -14.63 16.23 0.83
C SER A 317 -14.91 15.93 -0.65
N GLU A 318 -14.92 16.96 -1.51
CA GLU A 318 -15.11 16.79 -2.94
C GLU A 318 -13.88 16.17 -3.59
N GLY A 319 -14.15 15.22 -4.48
CA GLY A 319 -13.15 14.52 -5.25
C GLY A 319 -13.57 13.08 -5.52
N ARG A 320 -12.81 12.43 -6.38
CA ARG A 320 -13.01 11.01 -6.73
C ARG A 320 -12.09 10.08 -5.94
N GLY A 321 -11.32 10.61 -4.97
CA GLY A 321 -10.41 9.86 -4.14
C GLY A 321 -9.03 9.61 -4.77
N TYR A 322 -8.71 10.25 -5.86
CA TYR A 322 -7.38 10.18 -6.49
C TYR A 322 -6.36 11.12 -5.83
N GLY A 323 -6.85 12.11 -5.07
CA GLY A 323 -6.04 13.13 -4.44
C GLY A 323 -5.47 14.17 -5.42
N PHE A 324 -4.67 15.08 -4.88
CA PHE A 324 -3.99 16.10 -5.71
C PHE A 324 -2.94 15.45 -6.62
N PRO A 325 -2.83 15.80 -7.89
CA PRO A 325 -3.47 16.93 -8.60
C PRO A 325 -4.80 16.61 -9.33
N PHE A 326 -5.39 15.45 -9.13
CA PHE A 326 -6.65 15.06 -9.79
C PHE A 326 -7.88 15.64 -9.09
N ASP A 327 -7.80 15.80 -7.78
CA ASP A 327 -8.84 16.36 -6.91
C ASP A 327 -8.33 17.65 -6.26
N HIS A 328 -9.17 18.70 -6.24
CA HIS A 328 -8.80 20.03 -5.78
C HIS A 328 -9.70 20.55 -4.63
N PRO A 329 -9.79 19.84 -3.48
CA PRO A 329 -10.74 20.19 -2.42
C PRO A 329 -10.53 21.58 -1.83
N HIS A 330 -9.30 22.09 -1.75
CA HIS A 330 -9.06 23.46 -1.26
C HIS A 330 -9.50 24.53 -2.25
N LEU A 331 -9.35 24.28 -3.55
CA LEU A 331 -9.87 25.17 -4.59
C LEU A 331 -11.40 25.18 -4.59
N ALA A 332 -12.03 24.00 -4.54
CA ALA A 332 -13.48 23.88 -4.43
C ALA A 332 -14.01 24.64 -3.20
N PHE A 333 -13.34 24.50 -2.08
CA PHE A 333 -13.68 25.23 -0.85
C PHE A 333 -13.54 26.75 -1.01
N ALA A 334 -12.46 27.24 -1.64
CA ALA A 334 -12.31 28.68 -1.94
C ALA A 334 -13.41 29.19 -2.85
N LYS A 335 -13.75 28.45 -3.91
CA LYS A 335 -14.85 28.82 -4.84
C LYS A 335 -16.20 28.93 -4.13
N ARG A 336 -16.52 27.96 -3.26
CA ARG A 336 -17.76 28.01 -2.49
C ARG A 336 -17.80 29.17 -1.49
N ILE A 337 -16.63 29.54 -0.90
CA ILE A 337 -16.55 30.76 -0.08
C ILE A 337 -16.91 32.00 -0.90
N ARG A 338 -16.36 32.13 -2.12
CA ARG A 338 -16.66 33.26 -3.03
C ARG A 338 -18.14 33.29 -3.38
N GLN A 339 -18.72 32.14 -3.72
CA GLN A 339 -20.13 32.01 -4.05
C GLN A 339 -21.02 32.40 -2.88
N VAL A 340 -20.78 31.83 -1.70
CA VAL A 340 -21.59 32.17 -0.50
C VAL A 340 -21.47 33.64 -0.13
N ASN A 341 -20.29 34.26 -0.32
CA ASN A 341 -20.13 35.69 -0.07
C ASN A 341 -21.02 36.49 -1.06
N ALA A 342 -21.02 36.13 -2.34
CA ALA A 342 -21.88 36.80 -3.34
C ALA A 342 -23.37 36.62 -3.00
N ASP A 343 -23.77 35.41 -2.61
CA ASP A 343 -25.17 35.12 -2.22
C ASP A 343 -25.58 35.89 -0.98
N ILE A 344 -24.71 36.06 0.01
CA ILE A 344 -24.95 36.86 1.21
C ILE A 344 -25.05 38.36 0.87
N GLU A 345 -24.22 38.87 -0.05
CA GLU A 345 -24.35 40.28 -0.53
C GLU A 345 -25.67 40.47 -1.27
N ASN A 346 -26.09 39.55 -2.12
CA ASN A 346 -27.39 39.60 -2.78
C ASN A 346 -28.55 39.59 -1.75
N ILE A 347 -28.48 38.72 -0.73
CA ILE A 347 -29.48 38.71 0.35
C ILE A 347 -29.49 40.04 1.09
N LYS A 348 -28.35 40.63 1.37
CA LYS A 348 -28.25 41.94 1.99
C LYS A 348 -28.96 43.02 1.17
N ASP A 349 -28.73 43.05 -0.14
CA ASP A 349 -29.33 44.06 -1.02
C ASP A 349 -30.85 43.93 -1.12
N ILE A 350 -31.39 42.71 -1.06
CA ILE A 350 -32.83 42.44 -0.97
C ILE A 350 -33.40 42.92 0.36
N HIS A 351 -32.67 42.79 1.46
CA HIS A 351 -33.12 43.11 2.81
C HIS A 351 -32.77 44.55 3.26
N LEU A 352 -32.10 45.37 2.43
CA LEU A 352 -31.80 46.78 2.75
C LEU A 352 -33.01 47.66 3.08
N ARG A 353 -34.22 47.17 2.93
CA ARG A 353 -35.47 47.86 3.28
C ARG A 353 -35.99 47.63 4.71
N GLY A 354 -35.19 47.03 5.63
CA GLY A 354 -35.56 46.98 7.04
C GLY A 354 -35.11 45.79 7.88
N ASP A 355 -34.66 44.67 7.31
CA ASP A 355 -34.47 43.43 8.05
C ASP A 355 -33.01 42.91 8.19
N TRP A 356 -32.02 43.66 7.69
CA TRP A 356 -30.61 43.32 7.97
C TRP A 356 -30.26 43.71 9.41
N LYS A 357 -30.64 42.85 10.35
CA LYS A 357 -30.34 43.07 11.77
C LYS A 357 -28.88 42.90 12.05
N ASP A 358 -28.22 43.90 12.62
CA ASP A 358 -26.92 43.78 13.21
C ASP A 358 -26.91 42.60 14.20
N ASN A 359 -25.88 41.73 14.12
CA ASN A 359 -25.80 40.49 14.88
C ASN A 359 -26.69 39.31 14.46
N GLY A 360 -27.47 39.41 13.40
CA GLY A 360 -28.20 38.28 12.84
C GLY A 360 -27.27 37.20 12.19
N PRO A 361 -27.82 36.00 11.85
CA PRO A 361 -27.06 34.93 11.24
C PRO A 361 -26.32 35.31 9.96
N TYR A 362 -27.00 36.00 9.03
CA TYR A 362 -26.40 36.46 7.77
C TYR A 362 -25.28 37.48 7.99
N PHE A 363 -25.52 38.47 8.85
CA PHE A 363 -24.52 39.50 9.20
C PHE A 363 -23.26 38.86 9.77
N LYS A 364 -23.43 37.94 10.70
CA LYS A 364 -22.29 37.22 11.32
C LYS A 364 -21.51 36.38 10.32
N LEU A 365 -22.19 35.75 9.33
CA LEU A 365 -21.51 35.01 8.25
C LEU A 365 -20.77 35.99 7.33
N HIS A 366 -21.40 37.07 6.91
CA HIS A 366 -20.77 38.13 6.10
C HIS A 366 -19.49 38.65 6.76
N VAL A 367 -19.55 39.01 8.05
CA VAL A 367 -18.35 39.47 8.81
C VAL A 367 -17.26 38.42 8.82
N ALA A 368 -17.59 37.15 8.99
CA ALA A 368 -16.62 36.06 8.97
C ALA A 368 -15.93 35.91 7.60
N LEU A 369 -16.64 36.19 6.50
CA LEU A 369 -16.10 36.09 5.14
C LEU A 369 -15.35 37.35 4.70
N LYS A 370 -15.68 38.54 5.24
CA LYS A 370 -15.17 39.84 4.79
C LYS A 370 -13.64 39.91 4.74
N LYS A 371 -12.95 39.31 5.73
CA LYS A 371 -11.48 39.34 5.80
C LYS A 371 -10.84 38.53 4.68
N ILE A 372 -11.34 37.34 4.40
CA ILE A 372 -10.78 36.47 3.36
C ILE A 372 -11.12 37.00 1.96
N MET A 373 -12.28 37.63 1.77
CA MET A 373 -12.65 38.25 0.49
C MET A 373 -11.73 39.39 0.08
N LYS A 374 -11.07 40.08 1.03
CA LYS A 374 -10.07 41.13 0.78
C LYS A 374 -8.69 40.58 0.44
N ASP A 375 -8.46 39.26 0.48
CA ASP A 375 -7.18 38.66 0.20
C ASP A 375 -6.90 38.58 -1.31
N ARG A 376 -6.31 39.65 -1.86
CA ARG A 376 -5.97 39.73 -3.29
C ARG A 376 -5.07 38.60 -3.76
N THR A 377 -4.12 38.16 -2.91
CA THR A 377 -3.20 37.05 -3.26
C THR A 377 -3.97 35.75 -3.46
N LEU A 378 -4.88 35.42 -2.52
CA LEU A 378 -5.72 34.22 -2.64
C LEU A 378 -6.50 34.23 -3.96
N TRP A 379 -7.20 35.31 -4.26
CA TRP A 379 -8.11 35.33 -5.41
C TRP A 379 -7.40 35.37 -6.75
N LYS A 380 -6.30 36.10 -6.87
CA LYS A 380 -5.43 36.03 -8.06
C LYS A 380 -4.87 34.62 -8.28
N THR A 381 -4.48 33.94 -7.17
CA THR A 381 -3.97 32.56 -7.27
C THR A 381 -5.09 31.57 -7.66
N VAL A 382 -6.33 31.78 -7.18
CA VAL A 382 -7.47 30.98 -7.59
C VAL A 382 -7.74 31.09 -9.10
N GLU A 383 -7.62 32.30 -9.66
CA GLU A 383 -7.80 32.53 -11.11
C GLU A 383 -6.66 31.90 -11.91
N ALA A 384 -5.41 32.09 -11.48
CA ALA A 384 -4.25 31.52 -12.15
C ALA A 384 -4.24 29.98 -12.18
N ILE A 385 -4.63 29.32 -11.07
CA ILE A 385 -4.66 27.84 -11.05
C ILE A 385 -5.80 27.29 -11.93
N GLU A 386 -6.91 28.00 -12.08
CA GLU A 386 -8.01 27.57 -12.96
C GLU A 386 -7.57 27.43 -14.41
N GLU A 387 -6.77 28.37 -14.91
CA GLU A 387 -6.18 28.30 -16.25
C GLU A 387 -5.24 27.11 -16.40
N LYS A 388 -4.39 26.86 -15.40
CA LYS A 388 -3.48 25.71 -15.40
C LYS A 388 -4.22 24.38 -15.31
N ILE A 389 -5.32 24.31 -14.57
CA ILE A 389 -6.18 23.10 -14.48
C ILE A 389 -6.74 22.75 -15.86
N VAL A 390 -7.10 23.71 -16.70
CA VAL A 390 -7.55 23.44 -18.07
C VAL A 390 -6.47 22.70 -18.87
N VAL A 391 -5.20 23.10 -18.72
CA VAL A 391 -4.07 22.43 -19.38
C VAL A 391 -3.91 21.01 -18.86
N PHE A 392 -3.90 20.85 -17.54
CA PHE A 392 -3.79 19.53 -16.90
C PHE A 392 -4.90 18.57 -17.32
N GLU A 393 -6.16 19.04 -17.29
CA GLU A 393 -7.31 18.23 -17.68
C GLU A 393 -7.27 17.80 -19.16
N LYS A 394 -6.76 18.66 -20.07
CA LYS A 394 -6.56 18.28 -21.46
C LYS A 394 -5.52 17.17 -21.62
N LEU A 395 -4.40 17.22 -20.88
CA LEU A 395 -3.42 16.13 -20.89
C LEU A 395 -4.02 14.85 -20.29
N ARG A 396 -4.73 14.98 -19.18
CA ARG A 396 -5.43 13.88 -18.52
C ARG A 396 -6.41 13.17 -19.46
N GLU A 397 -7.23 13.95 -20.18
CA GLU A 397 -8.14 13.43 -21.22
C GLU A 397 -7.38 12.80 -22.41
N ALA A 398 -6.28 13.41 -22.85
CA ALA A 398 -5.45 12.83 -23.92
C ALA A 398 -4.88 11.47 -23.51
N MET A 399 -4.42 11.33 -22.27
CA MET A 399 -3.87 10.10 -21.73
C MET A 399 -4.95 9.10 -21.27
N ARG A 400 -6.20 9.50 -21.18
CA ARG A 400 -7.32 8.67 -20.72
C ARG A 400 -7.03 8.02 -19.36
N ILE A 401 -6.59 8.84 -18.42
CA ILE A 401 -6.37 8.42 -17.02
C ILE A 401 -7.33 9.16 -16.11
N ALA A 402 -8.19 8.41 -15.41
CA ALA A 402 -9.23 8.94 -14.52
C ALA A 402 -10.00 10.14 -15.14
N PRO A 403 -10.49 10.03 -16.39
CA PRO A 403 -11.13 11.15 -17.07
C PRO A 403 -12.40 11.60 -16.34
N LYS A 404 -12.77 12.89 -16.46
CA LYS A 404 -13.95 13.45 -15.79
C LYS A 404 -15.25 12.76 -16.18
N SER A 405 -15.37 12.37 -17.44
CA SER A 405 -16.51 11.67 -18.01
C SER A 405 -16.55 10.17 -17.70
N GLY A 406 -15.46 9.62 -17.17
CA GLY A 406 -15.31 8.20 -16.94
C GLY A 406 -15.91 7.71 -15.64
N GLY A 407 -16.60 6.58 -15.69
CA GLY A 407 -17.26 6.00 -14.52
C GLY A 407 -16.41 5.08 -13.66
N ASN A 408 -15.38 4.43 -14.22
CA ASN A 408 -14.82 3.22 -13.61
C ASN A 408 -13.29 3.21 -13.51
N GLY A 409 -12.74 3.95 -12.58
CA GLY A 409 -11.35 3.79 -12.16
C GLY A 409 -10.31 4.53 -12.99
N LEU A 410 -9.03 4.16 -12.78
CA LEU A 410 -7.88 4.86 -13.33
C LEU A 410 -7.74 4.69 -14.85
N ASN A 411 -8.22 3.59 -15.37
CA ASN A 411 -8.06 3.18 -16.77
C ASN A 411 -9.45 2.99 -17.39
N ASP A 412 -10.05 4.08 -17.84
CA ASP A 412 -11.44 4.19 -18.24
C ASP A 412 -11.80 3.42 -19.51
N GLU A 413 -10.86 3.25 -20.42
CA GLU A 413 -11.15 2.63 -21.71
C GLU A 413 -11.21 1.11 -21.67
N GLY A 414 -10.90 0.48 -20.53
CA GLY A 414 -10.97 -0.97 -20.38
C GLY A 414 -10.22 -1.69 -21.50
N LYS A 415 -10.92 -2.59 -22.20
CA LYS A 415 -10.35 -3.42 -23.24
C LYS A 415 -10.17 -2.72 -24.61
N LYS A 416 -10.63 -1.49 -24.79
CA LYS A 416 -10.68 -0.80 -26.10
C LYS A 416 -9.64 0.30 -26.30
N GLY A 417 -8.86 0.66 -25.30
CA GLY A 417 -7.85 1.70 -25.40
C GLY A 417 -6.57 1.22 -26.10
N ASN A 418 -6.44 1.49 -27.39
CA ASN A 418 -5.19 1.23 -28.12
C ASN A 418 -4.15 2.29 -27.73
N ILE A 419 -2.95 1.89 -27.34
CA ILE A 419 -1.83 2.76 -26.97
C ILE A 419 -1.49 3.76 -28.07
N ARG A 420 -1.57 3.36 -29.34
CA ARG A 420 -1.35 4.24 -30.50
C ARG A 420 -2.37 5.37 -30.60
N THR A 421 -3.61 5.14 -30.18
CA THR A 421 -4.65 6.17 -30.13
C THR A 421 -4.32 7.18 -29.04
N ILE A 422 -3.83 6.73 -27.89
CA ILE A 422 -3.40 7.60 -26.79
C ILE A 422 -2.19 8.41 -27.20
N GLU A 423 -1.19 7.80 -27.81
CA GLU A 423 -0.02 8.48 -28.38
C GLU A 423 -0.43 9.61 -29.33
N LYS A 424 -1.35 9.34 -30.28
CA LYS A 424 -1.87 10.37 -31.19
C LYS A 424 -2.58 11.51 -30.46
N ARG A 425 -3.32 11.24 -29.39
CA ARG A 425 -3.97 12.26 -28.56
C ARG A 425 -2.94 13.12 -27.83
N VAL A 426 -1.89 12.52 -27.27
CA VAL A 426 -0.83 13.25 -26.58
C VAL A 426 0.00 14.08 -27.58
N LYS A 427 0.28 13.60 -28.80
CA LYS A 427 0.88 14.40 -29.89
C LYS A 427 0.03 15.63 -30.24
N LYS A 428 -1.30 15.45 -30.34
CA LYS A 428 -2.22 16.59 -30.57
C LYS A 428 -2.23 17.57 -29.41
N PHE A 429 -2.23 17.08 -28.17
CA PHE A 429 -2.14 17.91 -26.97
C PHE A 429 -0.83 18.73 -26.96
N ARG A 430 0.31 18.09 -27.23
CA ARG A 430 1.62 18.75 -27.30
C ARG A 430 1.62 19.87 -28.36
N ALA A 431 1.15 19.61 -29.58
CA ALA A 431 1.01 20.61 -30.63
C ALA A 431 0.07 21.76 -30.23
N TRP A 432 -1.05 21.45 -29.54
CA TRP A 432 -1.96 22.46 -29.04
C TRP A 432 -1.31 23.36 -27.99
N LEU A 433 -0.48 22.80 -27.09
CA LEU A 433 0.20 23.54 -26.02
C LEU A 433 1.29 24.46 -26.60
N THR A 434 2.10 23.97 -27.53
CA THR A 434 3.18 24.74 -28.17
C THR A 434 2.68 25.87 -29.06
N ALA A 435 1.54 25.71 -29.74
CA ALA A 435 0.97 26.72 -30.61
C ALA A 435 0.40 27.94 -29.88
N ARG A 436 0.24 27.91 -28.58
CA ARG A 436 -0.38 28.98 -27.78
C ARG A 436 0.67 29.83 -27.07
N LYS A 437 0.81 31.10 -27.43
CA LYS A 437 1.78 32.02 -26.82
C LYS A 437 1.70 32.07 -25.28
N ASN A 438 0.49 32.06 -24.70
CA ASN A 438 0.29 32.10 -23.24
C ASN A 438 0.91 30.90 -22.52
N TYR A 439 0.98 29.75 -23.16
CA TYR A 439 1.54 28.53 -22.57
C TYR A 439 2.98 28.28 -23.00
N SER A 440 3.36 28.63 -24.23
CA SER A 440 4.72 28.43 -24.73
C SER A 440 5.77 29.27 -23.98
N GLN A 441 5.34 30.33 -23.30
CA GLN A 441 6.20 31.17 -22.47
C GLN A 441 6.11 30.83 -20.96
N ASP A 442 5.15 29.98 -20.54
CA ASP A 442 5.03 29.56 -19.15
C ASP A 442 6.08 28.47 -18.83
N PRO A 443 7.00 28.72 -17.86
CA PRO A 443 8.02 27.74 -17.47
C PRO A 443 7.46 26.39 -17.05
N ALA A 444 6.27 26.36 -16.41
CA ALA A 444 5.64 25.12 -15.98
C ALA A 444 5.09 24.31 -17.18
N ALA A 445 4.56 24.98 -18.19
CA ALA A 445 4.14 24.34 -19.43
C ALA A 445 5.33 23.85 -20.26
N GLN A 446 6.44 24.60 -20.32
CA GLN A 446 7.68 24.16 -20.96
C GLN A 446 8.24 22.90 -20.29
N LYS A 447 8.31 22.89 -18.95
CA LYS A 447 8.73 21.71 -18.18
C LYS A 447 7.84 20.49 -18.45
N MET A 448 6.53 20.70 -18.61
CA MET A 448 5.60 19.61 -18.99
C MET A 448 5.93 19.02 -20.35
N ILE A 449 6.23 19.86 -21.34
CA ILE A 449 6.63 19.41 -22.69
C ILE A 449 7.95 18.63 -22.61
N GLU A 450 8.95 19.15 -21.91
CA GLU A 450 10.24 18.49 -21.69
C GLU A 450 10.08 17.12 -21.04
N GLN A 451 9.22 17.00 -20.04
CA GLN A 451 8.94 15.71 -19.39
C GLN A 451 8.24 14.73 -20.34
N ILE A 452 7.27 15.19 -21.13
CA ILE A 452 6.62 14.36 -22.15
C ILE A 452 7.64 13.87 -23.18
N ASP A 453 8.53 14.74 -23.66
CA ASP A 453 9.53 14.41 -24.67
C ASP A 453 10.62 13.47 -24.10
N THR A 454 11.08 13.73 -22.88
CA THR A 454 12.08 12.90 -22.19
C THR A 454 11.62 11.46 -21.97
N TYR A 455 10.33 11.28 -21.65
CA TYR A 455 9.80 9.96 -21.32
C TYR A 455 8.95 9.36 -22.45
N TRP A 456 9.02 9.93 -23.68
CA TRP A 456 8.16 9.51 -24.78
C TRP A 456 8.19 8.01 -25.04
N GLU A 457 9.38 7.42 -25.19
CA GLU A 457 9.58 5.99 -25.44
C GLU A 457 9.13 5.10 -24.28
N LYS A 458 9.15 5.64 -23.06
CA LYS A 458 8.72 4.93 -21.84
C LYS A 458 7.21 5.04 -21.57
N LEU A 459 6.52 5.96 -22.26
CA LEU A 459 5.07 6.15 -22.13
C LEU A 459 4.28 5.31 -23.12
N PHE A 460 4.80 5.08 -24.31
CA PHE A 460 4.02 4.48 -25.40
C PHE A 460 4.62 3.16 -25.87
N ALA A 461 4.38 2.12 -25.01
CA ALA A 461 4.81 0.75 -25.29
C ALA A 461 4.10 0.15 -26.50
N ASP A 462 4.86 -0.30 -27.49
CA ASP A 462 4.32 -1.18 -28.52
C ASP A 462 3.96 -2.55 -27.95
N PRO A 463 2.93 -3.22 -28.51
CA PRO A 463 2.68 -4.61 -28.18
C PRO A 463 3.90 -5.47 -28.51
N ILE A 464 4.23 -6.38 -27.60
CA ILE A 464 5.37 -7.29 -27.70
C ILE A 464 4.88 -8.61 -28.28
N THR A 465 5.45 -9.04 -29.43
CA THR A 465 5.18 -10.36 -29.99
C THR A 465 6.08 -11.39 -29.31
N VAL A 466 5.49 -12.40 -28.70
CA VAL A 466 6.21 -13.49 -28.03
C VAL A 466 5.83 -14.83 -28.63
N GLN A 467 6.77 -15.76 -28.65
CA GLN A 467 6.52 -17.15 -29.05
C GLN A 467 6.06 -17.97 -27.85
N THR A 468 4.95 -18.68 -28.01
CA THR A 468 4.46 -19.64 -27.01
C THR A 468 4.35 -21.02 -27.62
N PRO A 469 4.21 -22.10 -26.82
CA PRO A 469 3.96 -23.43 -27.34
C PRO A 469 2.70 -23.54 -28.23
N SER A 470 1.76 -22.61 -28.05
CA SER A 470 0.51 -22.54 -28.84
C SER A 470 0.60 -21.61 -30.06
N GLY A 471 1.81 -21.05 -30.33
CA GLY A 471 2.07 -20.10 -31.42
C GLY A 471 2.37 -18.68 -30.92
N PRO A 472 2.59 -17.74 -31.85
CA PRO A 472 2.90 -16.35 -31.50
C PRO A 472 1.66 -15.66 -30.90
N ILE A 473 1.87 -14.93 -29.79
CA ILE A 473 0.85 -14.08 -29.18
C ILE A 473 1.35 -12.63 -29.07
N LEU A 474 0.42 -11.70 -29.06
CA LEU A 474 0.72 -10.28 -28.91
C LEU A 474 0.35 -9.82 -27.49
N ILE A 475 1.32 -9.35 -26.73
CA ILE A 475 1.14 -8.89 -25.37
C ILE A 475 1.26 -7.37 -25.31
N GLN A 476 0.22 -6.67 -24.86
CA GLN A 476 0.26 -5.25 -24.58
C GLN A 476 0.66 -5.00 -23.13
N PRO A 477 1.83 -4.41 -22.84
CA PRO A 477 2.18 -4.01 -21.48
C PRO A 477 1.14 -3.06 -20.87
N GLN A 478 0.86 -3.21 -19.59
CA GLN A 478 -0.11 -2.38 -18.89
C GLN A 478 0.43 -0.94 -18.76
N ARG A 479 -0.43 0.05 -18.99
CA ARG A 479 -0.10 1.48 -18.89
C ARG A 479 -0.01 2.01 -17.46
N THR A 480 -0.48 1.25 -16.49
CA THR A 480 -0.56 1.68 -15.10
C THR A 480 -0.04 0.58 -14.17
N ASN A 481 0.49 0.98 -13.05
CA ASN A 481 0.93 0.08 -11.99
C ASN A 481 -0.22 -0.30 -11.03
N ASN A 482 -1.44 -0.32 -11.55
CA ASN A 482 -2.67 -0.55 -10.79
C ASN A 482 -2.68 -1.91 -10.07
N ILE A 483 -2.03 -2.91 -10.64
CA ILE A 483 -1.88 -4.23 -10.02
C ILE A 483 -1.18 -4.12 -8.65
N LEU A 484 -0.09 -3.37 -8.55
CA LEU A 484 0.64 -3.15 -7.31
C LEU A 484 -0.09 -2.17 -6.36
N GLU A 485 -0.76 -1.15 -6.90
CA GLU A 485 -1.58 -0.26 -6.07
C GLU A 485 -2.73 -1.00 -5.39
N GLN A 486 -3.45 -1.87 -6.12
CA GLN A 486 -4.50 -2.72 -5.56
C GLN A 486 -3.92 -3.72 -4.56
N PHE A 487 -2.77 -4.28 -4.86
CA PHE A 487 -2.05 -5.19 -3.99
C PHE A 487 -1.68 -4.52 -2.65
N PHE A 488 -1.03 -3.37 -2.66
CA PHE A 488 -0.72 -2.64 -1.42
C PHE A 488 -1.97 -2.17 -0.67
N ARG A 489 -3.03 -1.81 -1.39
CA ARG A 489 -4.33 -1.48 -0.79
C ARG A 489 -4.93 -2.69 -0.07
N SER A 490 -4.86 -3.88 -0.68
CA SER A 490 -5.33 -5.12 -0.06
C SER A 490 -4.51 -5.47 1.18
N LEU A 491 -3.19 -5.33 1.13
CA LEU A 491 -2.28 -5.55 2.26
C LEU A 491 -2.61 -4.62 3.45
N LYS A 492 -2.83 -3.34 3.19
CA LYS A 492 -3.24 -2.36 4.22
C LYS A 492 -4.61 -2.70 4.82
N ARG A 493 -5.57 -3.12 4.00
CA ARG A 493 -6.89 -3.58 4.48
C ARG A 493 -6.79 -4.84 5.34
N ALA A 494 -5.98 -5.81 4.92
CA ALA A 494 -5.70 -7.03 5.66
C ALA A 494 -5.11 -6.73 7.05
N HIS A 495 -4.10 -5.86 7.10
CA HIS A 495 -3.52 -5.41 8.36
C HIS A 495 -4.55 -4.75 9.28
N ARG A 496 -5.35 -3.83 8.73
CA ARG A 496 -6.42 -3.16 9.49
C ARG A 496 -7.45 -4.14 10.03
N ARG A 497 -7.87 -5.13 9.23
CA ARG A 497 -8.84 -6.16 9.67
C ARG A 497 -8.29 -6.99 10.82
N ARG A 498 -7.01 -7.40 10.72
CA ARG A 498 -6.36 -8.23 11.73
C ARG A 498 -6.09 -7.47 13.04
N THR A 499 -5.63 -6.22 12.96
CA THR A 499 -5.08 -5.50 14.12
C THR A 499 -5.95 -4.34 14.61
N GLY A 500 -7.02 -3.98 13.89
CA GLY A 500 -7.81 -2.76 14.12
C GLY A 500 -7.07 -1.47 13.78
N ASN A 501 -5.79 -1.53 13.41
CA ASN A 501 -4.93 -0.36 13.19
C ASN A 501 -4.82 -0.01 11.70
N ALA A 502 -5.10 1.27 11.37
CA ALA A 502 -5.03 1.78 10.00
C ALA A 502 -3.64 2.33 9.61
N SER A 503 -2.68 2.42 10.54
CA SER A 503 -1.36 2.98 10.27
C SER A 503 -0.52 2.04 9.40
N SER A 504 -0.19 2.47 8.20
CA SER A 504 0.77 1.78 7.33
C SER A 504 2.17 1.74 7.94
N ARG A 505 2.51 2.75 8.73
CA ARG A 505 3.77 2.81 9.49
C ARG A 505 3.93 1.60 10.41
N ARG A 506 2.91 1.32 11.22
CA ARG A 506 2.94 0.18 12.14
C ARG A 506 2.99 -1.14 11.37
N MET A 507 2.18 -1.23 10.31
CA MET A 507 2.20 -2.40 9.42
C MET A 507 3.60 -2.70 8.91
N LEU A 508 4.26 -1.71 8.29
CA LEU A 508 5.59 -1.89 7.69
C LEU A 508 6.68 -2.27 8.71
N ARG A 509 6.51 -1.89 9.98
CA ARG A 509 7.43 -2.29 11.04
C ARG A 509 7.23 -3.73 11.51
N THR A 510 5.98 -4.21 11.52
CA THR A 510 5.62 -5.48 12.15
C THR A 510 5.60 -6.67 11.21
N ILE A 511 5.32 -6.49 9.92
CA ILE A 511 5.34 -7.59 8.94
C ILE A 511 6.78 -7.92 8.51
N LEU A 512 7.02 -9.16 8.12
CA LEU A 512 8.25 -9.53 7.40
C LEU A 512 8.20 -9.01 5.96
N ALA A 513 9.36 -8.77 5.33
CA ALA A 513 9.44 -8.31 3.95
C ALA A 513 8.64 -9.20 2.99
N GLU A 514 8.76 -10.52 3.15
CA GLU A 514 8.13 -11.51 2.28
C GLU A 514 6.67 -11.86 2.67
N THR A 515 6.10 -11.19 3.69
CA THR A 515 4.68 -11.40 4.06
C THR A 515 3.72 -11.32 2.86
N PRO A 516 3.92 -10.41 1.88
CA PRO A 516 3.01 -10.33 0.74
C PRO A 516 2.97 -11.57 -0.16
N LEU A 517 3.94 -12.49 -0.10
CA LEU A 517 3.88 -13.77 -0.83
C LEU A 517 2.65 -14.62 -0.51
N VAL A 518 2.04 -14.39 0.65
CA VAL A 518 0.80 -15.08 1.04
C VAL A 518 -0.30 -14.91 0.00
N LYS A 519 -0.34 -13.80 -0.71
CA LYS A 519 -1.31 -13.59 -1.80
C LYS A 519 -1.23 -14.67 -2.88
N ASN A 520 -0.04 -15.18 -3.15
CA ASN A 520 0.14 -16.23 -4.15
C ASN A 520 -0.60 -17.53 -3.78
N LEU A 521 -0.88 -17.78 -2.49
CA LEU A 521 -1.61 -18.97 -2.04
C LEU A 521 -3.08 -18.97 -2.49
N GLU A 522 -3.61 -17.85 -2.94
CA GLU A 522 -4.95 -17.72 -3.54
C GLU A 522 -4.94 -18.05 -5.05
N ASN A 523 -3.75 -18.16 -5.67
CA ASN A 523 -3.58 -18.46 -7.08
C ASN A 523 -3.42 -19.98 -7.29
N PRO A 524 -4.40 -20.67 -7.95
CA PRO A 524 -4.37 -22.12 -8.12
C PRO A 524 -3.17 -22.62 -8.94
N ALA A 525 -2.73 -21.87 -9.96
CA ALA A 525 -1.57 -22.21 -10.77
C ALA A 525 -0.29 -22.17 -9.93
N TYR A 526 -0.13 -21.13 -9.12
CA TYR A 526 0.99 -21.03 -8.18
C TYR A 526 0.97 -22.15 -7.14
N MET A 527 -0.21 -22.47 -6.57
CA MET A 527 -0.32 -23.56 -5.61
C MET A 527 0.08 -24.91 -6.19
N LYS A 528 -0.28 -25.19 -7.44
CA LYS A 528 0.15 -26.41 -8.15
C LYS A 528 1.68 -26.47 -8.26
N ILE A 529 2.33 -25.36 -8.60
CA ILE A 529 3.79 -25.24 -8.68
C ILE A 529 4.42 -25.42 -7.30
N LEU A 530 3.92 -24.71 -6.28
CA LEU A 530 4.47 -24.72 -4.94
C LEU A 530 4.41 -26.11 -4.31
N LEU A 531 3.29 -26.80 -4.47
CA LEU A 531 3.09 -28.14 -3.93
C LEU A 531 3.90 -29.21 -4.68
N ASN A 532 4.11 -29.06 -5.97
CA ASN A 532 4.91 -29.99 -6.80
C ASN A 532 4.59 -31.47 -6.53
N GLY A 533 3.28 -31.80 -6.60
CA GLY A 533 2.80 -33.16 -6.33
C GLY A 533 2.63 -33.54 -4.86
N LYS A 534 3.04 -32.69 -3.91
CA LYS A 534 2.78 -32.92 -2.48
C LYS A 534 1.32 -32.63 -2.12
N ALA A 535 0.85 -33.33 -1.09
CA ALA A 535 -0.54 -33.19 -0.65
C ALA A 535 -0.85 -31.84 0.05
N SER A 536 0.16 -31.19 0.65
CA SER A 536 -0.06 -30.01 1.48
C SER A 536 1.21 -29.15 1.65
N LEU A 537 1.02 -27.91 2.17
CA LEU A 537 2.12 -27.00 2.51
C LEU A 537 3.00 -27.57 3.62
N GLU A 538 2.41 -28.29 4.55
CA GLU A 538 3.14 -28.98 5.64
C GLU A 538 4.18 -29.91 5.04
N ALA A 539 3.78 -30.73 4.06
CA ALA A 539 4.70 -31.64 3.36
C ALA A 539 5.79 -30.91 2.56
N VAL A 540 5.51 -29.74 2.02
CA VAL A 540 6.52 -28.89 1.37
C VAL A 540 7.52 -28.34 2.40
N PHE A 541 7.04 -27.92 3.55
CA PHE A 541 7.87 -27.31 4.59
C PHE A 541 8.84 -28.31 5.26
N THR A 542 8.45 -29.59 5.33
CA THR A 542 9.34 -30.64 5.88
C THR A 542 10.63 -30.85 5.06
N GLU A 543 10.60 -30.48 3.78
CA GLU A 543 11.78 -30.61 2.90
C GLU A 543 12.82 -29.49 3.11
N ILE A 544 12.49 -28.46 3.87
CA ILE A 544 13.36 -27.32 4.12
C ILE A 544 14.33 -27.66 5.27
N ASP A 545 15.62 -27.57 4.98
CA ASP A 545 16.64 -27.79 6.00
C ASP A 545 16.50 -26.81 7.16
N ILE A 546 16.52 -27.32 8.39
CA ILE A 546 16.30 -26.56 9.60
C ILE A 546 17.37 -25.52 9.89
N ASN A 547 18.62 -25.76 9.49
CA ASN A 547 19.72 -24.82 9.74
C ASN A 547 19.63 -23.65 8.77
N THR A 548 19.34 -23.95 7.50
CA THR A 548 19.06 -22.94 6.48
C THR A 548 17.84 -22.11 6.86
N PHE A 549 16.76 -22.75 7.37
CA PHE A 549 15.60 -22.04 7.89
C PHE A 549 15.96 -21.09 9.05
N ARG A 550 16.75 -21.55 10.03
CA ARG A 550 17.13 -20.72 11.18
C ARG A 550 17.95 -19.49 10.78
N ALA A 551 18.83 -19.63 9.79
CA ALA A 551 19.57 -18.50 9.23
C ALA A 551 18.61 -17.52 8.54
N ALA A 552 17.80 -18.01 7.61
CA ALA A 552 16.80 -17.19 6.90
C ALA A 552 15.80 -16.50 7.84
N PHE A 553 15.36 -17.18 8.90
CA PHE A 553 14.44 -16.58 9.88
C PHE A 553 15.10 -15.47 10.69
N ARG A 554 16.36 -15.61 11.07
CA ARG A 554 17.13 -14.57 11.76
C ARG A 554 17.27 -13.35 10.86
N ASP A 555 17.70 -13.55 9.63
CA ASP A 555 17.87 -12.47 8.64
C ASP A 555 16.54 -11.76 8.32
N ALA A 556 15.43 -12.52 8.24
CA ALA A 556 14.13 -11.96 8.00
C ALA A 556 13.61 -11.09 9.16
N CYS A 557 14.00 -11.39 10.40
CA CYS A 557 13.65 -10.63 11.60
C CYS A 557 14.58 -9.42 11.82
N ASP A 558 15.75 -9.39 11.20
CA ASP A 558 16.68 -8.27 11.28
C ASP A 558 16.21 -7.13 10.38
N VAL A 559 15.52 -6.16 10.97
CA VAL A 559 14.99 -4.99 10.25
C VAL A 559 16.05 -3.89 10.29
N PRO A 560 16.57 -3.45 9.13
CA PRO A 560 17.52 -2.34 9.10
C PRO A 560 16.91 -1.11 9.76
N GLU A 561 17.52 -0.63 10.84
CA GLU A 561 17.07 0.58 11.51
C GLU A 561 17.42 1.79 10.64
N LYS A 562 16.40 2.61 10.32
CA LYS A 562 16.63 3.84 9.56
C LYS A 562 17.24 4.88 10.48
N ILE A 563 18.56 4.99 10.45
CA ILE A 563 19.27 6.08 11.12
C ILE A 563 18.92 7.41 10.42
N PRO A 564 18.45 8.44 11.13
CA PRO A 564 18.23 9.76 10.54
C PRO A 564 19.47 10.24 9.79
N ALA A 565 19.28 10.79 8.59
CA ALA A 565 20.39 11.16 7.70
C ALA A 565 21.46 12.04 8.39
N LYS A 566 21.05 12.97 9.25
CA LYS A 566 21.98 13.81 10.05
C LYS A 566 22.79 12.98 11.04
N LEU A 567 22.19 11.99 11.71
CA LEU A 567 22.90 11.11 12.63
C LEU A 567 23.82 10.14 11.89
N LYS A 568 23.44 9.68 10.69
CA LYS A 568 24.29 8.88 9.84
C LYS A 568 25.56 9.64 9.43
N LEU A 569 25.41 10.89 8.97
CA LEU A 569 26.54 11.76 8.63
C LEU A 569 27.46 12.01 9.84
N LEU A 570 26.89 12.19 11.04
CA LEU A 570 27.69 12.34 12.26
C LEU A 570 28.43 11.04 12.62
N ALA A 571 27.78 9.88 12.49
CA ALA A 571 28.38 8.59 12.77
C ALA A 571 29.48 8.19 11.77
N GLU A 572 29.45 8.73 10.56
CA GLU A 572 30.49 8.55 9.52
C GLU A 572 31.73 9.44 9.74
N MET A 573 31.70 10.40 10.67
CA MET A 573 32.86 11.24 11.01
C MET A 573 33.84 10.45 11.89
N THR A 574 35.08 10.36 11.45
CA THR A 574 36.14 9.63 12.18
C THR A 574 36.43 10.18 13.57
N ASP A 575 36.23 11.50 13.76
CA ASP A 575 36.46 12.23 15.00
C ASP A 575 35.16 12.53 15.79
N PHE A 576 34.06 11.86 15.45
CA PHE A 576 32.75 12.10 16.09
C PHE A 576 32.76 11.87 17.61
N PRO A 577 33.36 10.79 18.17
CA PRO A 577 33.37 10.57 19.61
C PRO A 577 34.07 11.72 20.38
N GLU A 578 35.19 12.21 19.85
CA GLU A 578 35.94 13.32 20.48
C GLU A 578 35.17 14.64 20.43
N LYS A 579 34.52 14.92 19.29
CA LYS A 579 33.68 16.11 19.13
C LYS A 579 32.45 16.07 20.04
N LEU A 580 31.86 14.88 20.22
CA LEU A 580 30.74 14.68 21.13
C LEU A 580 31.14 14.97 22.59
N VAL A 581 32.27 14.42 23.03
CA VAL A 581 32.80 14.66 24.39
C VAL A 581 33.06 16.15 24.62
N LYS A 582 33.78 16.82 23.71
CA LYS A 582 34.02 18.27 23.79
C LYS A 582 32.73 19.10 23.82
N MET A 583 31.72 18.69 23.10
CA MET A 583 30.41 19.35 23.11
C MET A 583 29.72 19.19 24.47
N VAL A 584 29.76 17.99 25.06
CA VAL A 584 29.18 17.75 26.39
C VAL A 584 29.93 18.50 27.48
N GLU A 585 31.28 18.52 27.45
CA GLU A 585 32.12 19.29 28.35
C GLU A 585 31.79 20.80 28.30
N LYS A 586 31.61 21.33 27.07
CA LYS A 586 31.26 22.72 26.85
C LYS A 586 29.83 23.09 27.29
N ALA A 587 28.92 22.11 27.31
CA ALA A 587 27.54 22.31 27.80
C ALA A 587 27.42 22.12 29.32
N ALA A 588 28.42 21.51 29.96
CA ALA A 588 28.48 21.31 31.40
C ALA A 588 29.27 22.41 32.14
N ALA A 589 30.04 23.23 31.42
CA ALA A 589 30.74 24.43 31.93
C ALA A 589 29.86 25.68 31.80
#